data_df50756681dcce3d5aee74124c4eac6d
#
_entry.id   df50756681dcce3d5aee74124c4eac6d
#
_cell.length_a   1.000
_cell.length_b   1.000
_cell.length_c   1.000
_cell.angle_alpha   90.00
_cell.angle_beta   90.00
_cell.angle_gamma   90.00
#
_symmetry.space_group_name_H-M   'P 1'
#
loop_
_entity.id
_entity.type
_entity.pdbx_description
1 polymer ?
#
loop_
_entity_poly.entity_id
_entity_poly.type
_entity_poly.pdbx_seq_one_letter_code
_entity_poly.pdbx_strand_id
1 'polypeptide(L)'
;MASQNTDPSGTPAPRKAAEAGSSAAKGSVRSRLQQELMALMMSGNKGVSAFPESENLFKWIGTIVGAAGTAYEGLRYKLSLEFPSGYPYNAPSVRFLTPCFHPNVDLQGNICLDILKDKWSALYDVRTILLSIQSLLGEPNTESPLNTEAAELWKNQPAYKKRLHESYAKHTKSQES
;
A
#
# COMPACT_ATOMS: atom_id res chain seq x y z
N MET A 1 22.01 19.22 -30.10
CA MET A 1 22.15 18.64 -29.91
C MET A 1 22.21 17.88 -29.37
N ALA A 2 21.90 18.03 -29.17
CA ALA A 2 22.18 17.05 -28.67
C ALA A 2 21.82 16.45 -28.22
N SER A 3 21.53 16.54 -28.22
CA SER A 3 21.63 15.70 -27.97
C SER A 3 21.24 15.15 -27.93
N GLN A 4 21.06 15.33 -28.15
CA GLN A 4 21.13 14.56 -28.28
C GLN A 4 21.19 13.93 -28.34
N ASN A 5 21.06 14.33 -28.61
CA ASN A 5 21.56 13.53 -28.88
C ASN A 5 21.65 13.06 -29.03
N THR A 6 21.64 13.09 -29.17
CA THR A 6 22.14 12.36 -29.34
C THR A 6 22.16 11.91 -29.64
N ASP A 7 22.44 11.77 -29.87
CA ASP A 7 22.65 11.25 -30.28
C ASP A 7 22.51 10.69 -30.61
N PRO A 8 22.43 10.67 -30.70
CA PRO A 8 22.28 9.83 -31.12
C PRO A 8 22.79 8.98 -31.44
N SER A 9 22.88 9.22 -31.74
CA SER A 9 23.30 8.00 -32.08
C SER A 9 24.59 7.71 -31.60
N GLY A 10 25.33 8.37 -31.49
CA GLY A 10 26.52 8.01 -30.90
C GLY A 10 26.25 7.40 -29.62
N THR A 11 25.96 6.31 -29.56
CA THR A 11 25.72 5.66 -28.44
C THR A 11 26.91 5.58 -27.64
N PRO A 12 26.99 6.15 -26.57
CA PRO A 12 28.00 5.94 -25.59
C PRO A 12 28.02 4.50 -25.21
N ALA A 13 29.06 4.04 -24.63
CA ALA A 13 29.13 2.68 -24.14
C ALA A 13 27.86 2.38 -23.40
N PRO A 14 27.03 1.53 -23.94
CA PRO A 14 25.72 1.34 -23.37
C PRO A 14 25.74 0.91 -21.92
N ARG A 15 26.72 0.12 -21.53
CA ARG A 15 26.83 -0.38 -20.18
C ARG A 15 27.03 0.74 -19.14
N LYS A 16 27.91 1.67 -19.44
CA LYS A 16 28.19 2.79 -18.57
C LYS A 16 26.97 3.71 -18.43
N ALA A 17 26.30 3.94 -19.54
CA ALA A 17 25.09 4.75 -19.55
C ALA A 17 23.98 4.11 -18.72
N ALA A 18 23.86 2.80 -18.78
CA ALA A 18 22.86 2.08 -18.02
C ALA A 18 23.14 2.16 -16.51
N GLU A 19 24.39 2.06 -16.11
CA GLU A 19 24.75 2.18 -14.70
C GLU A 19 24.46 3.58 -14.17
N ALA A 20 24.79 4.59 -14.94
CA ALA A 20 24.51 5.98 -14.55
C ALA A 20 23.01 6.23 -14.47
N GLY A 21 22.25 5.67 -15.40
CA GLY A 21 20.80 5.79 -15.39
C GLY A 21 20.16 5.11 -14.22
N SER A 22 20.65 3.94 -13.84
CA SER A 22 20.15 3.21 -12.69
C SER A 22 20.40 3.98 -11.39
N SER A 23 21.58 4.55 -11.25
CA SER A 23 21.94 5.34 -10.07
C SER A 23 21.09 6.61 -9.98
N ALA A 24 20.88 7.28 -11.10
CA ALA A 24 20.04 8.48 -11.16
C ALA A 24 18.59 8.13 -10.85
N ALA A 25 18.11 6.97 -11.33
CA ALA A 25 16.74 6.51 -11.06
C ALA A 25 16.54 6.26 -9.58
N LYS A 26 17.48 5.62 -8.91
CA LYS A 26 17.40 5.38 -7.47
C LYS A 26 17.39 6.68 -6.68
N GLY A 27 18.20 7.66 -7.08
CA GLY A 27 18.21 8.97 -6.44
C GLY A 27 16.89 9.71 -6.63
N SER A 28 16.29 9.59 -7.81
CA SER A 28 14.99 10.18 -8.11
C SER A 28 13.87 9.55 -7.29
N VAL A 29 13.89 8.23 -7.16
CA VAL A 29 12.91 7.50 -6.34
C VAL A 29 13.04 7.91 -4.87
N ARG A 30 14.27 7.97 -4.39
CA ARG A 30 14.52 8.37 -3.00
C ARG A 30 14.01 9.78 -2.73
N SER A 31 14.25 10.71 -3.64
CA SER A 31 13.77 12.08 -3.52
C SER A 31 12.24 12.12 -3.51
N ARG A 32 11.60 11.36 -4.39
CA ARG A 32 10.15 11.26 -4.47
C ARG A 32 9.57 10.73 -3.15
N LEU A 33 10.17 9.67 -2.60
CA LEU A 33 9.71 9.07 -1.35
C LEU A 33 9.88 10.02 -0.17
N GLN A 34 10.96 10.79 -0.13
CA GLN A 34 11.16 11.80 0.91
C GLN A 34 10.09 12.89 0.84
N GLN A 35 9.74 13.32 -0.37
CA GLN A 35 8.69 14.32 -0.56
C GLN A 35 7.34 13.77 -0.11
N GLU A 36 7.04 12.51 -0.41
CA GLU A 36 5.80 11.89 0.00
C GLU A 36 5.71 11.76 1.51
N LEU A 37 6.83 11.42 2.16
CA LEU A 37 6.87 11.32 3.61
C LEU A 37 6.55 12.67 4.26
N MET A 38 7.18 13.73 3.77
CA MET A 38 6.93 15.08 4.27
C MET A 38 5.48 15.48 4.07
N ALA A 39 4.95 15.24 2.88
CA ALA A 39 3.56 15.59 2.58
C ALA A 39 2.59 14.83 3.49
N LEU A 40 2.85 13.55 3.73
CA LEU A 40 2.02 12.73 4.58
C LEU A 40 2.04 13.20 6.03
N MET A 41 3.22 13.55 6.53
CA MET A 41 3.39 14.06 7.89
C MET A 41 2.67 15.38 8.09
N MET A 42 2.66 16.23 7.06
CA MET A 42 2.03 17.55 7.13
C MET A 42 0.54 17.54 6.83
N SER A 43 0.03 16.49 6.23
CA SER A 43 -1.38 16.45 5.80
C SER A 43 -2.36 16.34 6.95
N GLY A 44 -1.91 15.81 8.10
CA GLY A 44 -2.77 15.66 9.27
C GLY A 44 -3.95 14.74 9.06
N ASN A 45 -3.87 13.82 8.10
CA ASN A 45 -4.96 12.91 7.81
C ASN A 45 -5.24 11.97 8.96
N LYS A 46 -6.48 11.98 9.41
CA LYS A 46 -6.91 11.10 10.48
C LYS A 46 -7.11 9.69 9.95
N GLY A 47 -6.56 8.73 10.67
CA GLY A 47 -6.79 7.34 10.38
C GLY A 47 -5.78 6.70 9.44
N VAL A 48 -4.88 7.46 8.83
CA VAL A 48 -3.81 6.87 8.02
C VAL A 48 -2.48 7.54 8.34
N SER A 49 -1.44 6.73 8.45
CA SER A 49 -0.07 7.21 8.68
C SER A 49 0.91 6.18 8.16
N ALA A 50 2.15 6.60 7.91
CA ALA A 50 3.19 5.67 7.47
C ALA A 50 4.55 6.29 7.69
N PHE A 51 5.52 5.44 7.99
CA PHE A 51 6.91 5.84 8.20
C PHE A 51 7.85 4.78 7.65
N PRO A 52 9.02 5.17 7.15
CA PRO A 52 10.02 4.20 6.72
C PRO A 52 10.40 3.27 7.86
N GLU A 53 10.65 2.01 7.55
CA GLU A 53 11.11 1.04 8.53
C GLU A 53 12.62 1.22 8.71
N SER A 54 13.01 1.61 9.91
CA SER A 54 14.41 1.90 10.22
C SER A 54 14.97 2.95 9.25
N GLU A 55 16.12 2.71 8.65
CA GLU A 55 16.75 3.63 7.71
C GLU A 55 16.45 3.28 6.25
N ASN A 56 15.61 2.26 6.03
CA ASN A 56 15.29 1.81 4.68
C ASN A 56 14.11 2.61 4.11
N LEU A 57 14.41 3.59 3.29
CA LEU A 57 13.40 4.46 2.69
C LEU A 57 12.51 3.71 1.67
N PHE A 58 12.92 2.54 1.21
CA PHE A 58 12.16 1.75 0.24
C PHE A 58 11.19 0.76 0.90
N LYS A 59 11.17 0.70 2.22
CA LYS A 59 10.24 -0.14 2.95
C LYS A 59 9.62 0.67 4.10
N TRP A 60 8.30 0.78 4.08
CA TRP A 60 7.56 1.56 5.05
C TRP A 60 6.57 0.69 5.82
N ILE A 61 6.22 1.13 7.01
CA ILE A 61 5.13 0.55 7.78
C ILE A 61 4.01 1.58 7.82
N GLY A 62 2.84 1.19 7.31
CA GLY A 62 1.66 2.03 7.34
C GLY A 62 0.71 1.60 8.44
N THR A 63 -0.12 2.51 8.88
CA THR A 63 -1.19 2.23 9.83
C THR A 63 -2.49 2.80 9.29
N ILE A 64 -3.54 1.98 9.32
CA ILE A 64 -4.89 2.40 8.91
C ILE A 64 -5.84 2.13 10.07
N VAL A 65 -6.67 3.12 10.38
CA VAL A 65 -7.76 2.96 11.34
C VAL A 65 -9.06 2.92 10.54
N GLY A 66 -9.90 1.94 10.81
CA GLY A 66 -11.19 1.81 10.13
C GLY A 66 -12.03 3.07 10.28
N ALA A 67 -12.65 3.49 9.18
CA ALA A 67 -13.41 4.74 9.13
C ALA A 67 -14.72 4.63 9.93
N ALA A 68 -15.17 5.78 10.42
CA ALA A 68 -16.46 5.87 11.12
C ALA A 68 -17.59 5.40 10.20
N GLY A 69 -18.55 4.70 10.78
CA GLY A 69 -19.70 4.19 10.03
C GLY A 69 -19.46 2.87 9.33
N THR A 70 -18.25 2.31 9.42
CA THR A 70 -17.95 0.99 8.87
C THR A 70 -17.85 -0.05 9.97
N ALA A 71 -17.93 -1.33 9.61
CA ALA A 71 -17.74 -2.41 10.56
C ALA A 71 -16.36 -2.35 11.20
N TYR A 72 -15.41 -1.74 10.54
CA TYR A 72 -14.02 -1.63 10.99
C TYR A 72 -13.72 -0.41 11.86
N GLU A 73 -14.74 0.38 12.14
CA GLU A 73 -14.56 1.62 12.89
C GLU A 73 -13.70 1.40 14.15
N GLY A 74 -12.61 2.17 14.25
CA GLY A 74 -11.73 2.13 15.40
C GLY A 74 -10.71 1.00 15.43
N LEU A 75 -10.81 0.02 14.54
CA LEU A 75 -9.83 -1.06 14.47
C LEU A 75 -8.57 -0.56 13.75
N ARG A 76 -7.41 -0.96 14.25
CA ARG A 76 -6.12 -0.50 13.72
C ARG A 76 -5.38 -1.64 13.05
N TYR A 77 -4.88 -1.36 11.85
CA TYR A 77 -4.15 -2.35 11.05
C TYR A 77 -2.81 -1.79 10.61
N LYS A 78 -1.78 -2.61 10.71
CA LYS A 78 -0.45 -2.27 10.18
C LYS A 78 -0.27 -2.93 8.83
N LEU A 79 0.38 -2.21 7.92
CA LEU A 79 0.65 -2.67 6.57
C LEU A 79 2.12 -2.49 6.24
N SER A 80 2.61 -3.34 5.35
CA SER A 80 3.96 -3.24 4.81
C SER A 80 3.85 -2.65 3.40
N LEU A 81 4.67 -1.63 3.10
CA LEU A 81 4.76 -1.05 1.77
C LEU A 81 6.21 -1.16 1.31
N GLU A 82 6.43 -1.87 0.21
CA GLU A 82 7.76 -2.03 -0.37
C GLU A 82 7.79 -1.39 -1.75
N PHE A 83 8.70 -0.44 -1.95
CA PHE A 83 8.76 0.35 -3.17
C PHE A 83 9.80 -0.22 -4.13
N PRO A 84 9.41 -0.52 -5.38
CA PRO A 84 10.35 -1.02 -6.37
C PRO A 84 11.25 0.08 -6.88
N SER A 85 12.35 -0.28 -7.53
CA SER A 85 13.26 0.69 -8.12
C SER A 85 12.59 1.51 -9.22
N GLY A 86 11.52 1.00 -9.81
CA GLY A 86 10.76 1.71 -10.85
C GLY A 86 9.63 2.58 -10.32
N TYR A 87 9.51 2.74 -9.02
CA TYR A 87 8.49 3.63 -8.44
C TYR A 87 8.78 5.08 -8.85
N PRO A 88 7.82 5.92 -9.17
CA PRO A 88 6.36 5.74 -9.09
C PRO A 88 5.70 5.13 -10.33
N TYR A 89 6.48 4.71 -11.30
CA TYR A 89 5.90 4.14 -12.54
C TYR A 89 5.38 2.72 -12.32
N ASN A 90 6.02 1.99 -11.40
CA ASN A 90 5.56 0.68 -10.99
C ASN A 90 4.98 0.75 -9.59
N ALA A 91 3.91 0.02 -9.36
CA ALA A 91 3.23 0.02 -8.07
C ALA A 91 4.08 -0.60 -6.98
N PRO A 92 3.96 -0.11 -5.72
CA PRO A 92 4.61 -0.78 -4.60
C PRO A 92 3.88 -2.06 -4.24
N SER A 93 4.57 -2.95 -3.52
CA SER A 93 3.95 -4.13 -2.94
C SER A 93 3.38 -3.75 -1.58
N VAL A 94 2.09 -3.99 -1.38
CA VAL A 94 1.42 -3.62 -0.13
C VAL A 94 0.67 -4.83 0.41
N ARG A 95 0.82 -5.10 1.70
CA ARG A 95 0.07 -6.17 2.34
C ARG A 95 -0.17 -5.85 3.81
N PHE A 96 -1.20 -6.48 4.36
CA PHE A 96 -1.50 -6.36 5.78
C PHE A 96 -0.50 -7.18 6.60
N LEU A 97 0.04 -6.56 7.63
CA LEU A 97 0.85 -7.25 8.64
C LEU A 97 -0.05 -7.71 9.78
N THR A 98 -1.02 -6.88 10.15
CA THR A 98 -2.08 -7.26 11.09
C THR A 98 -3.06 -8.15 10.34
N PRO A 99 -3.42 -9.33 10.87
CA PRO A 99 -4.45 -10.15 10.22
C PRO A 99 -5.74 -9.36 10.03
N CYS A 100 -6.29 -9.42 8.84
CA CYS A 100 -7.48 -8.63 8.47
C CYS A 100 -8.55 -9.53 7.89
N PHE A 101 -9.69 -9.60 8.57
CA PHE A 101 -10.85 -10.35 8.08
C PHE A 101 -11.61 -9.44 7.12
N HIS A 102 -11.49 -9.69 5.82
CA HIS A 102 -12.09 -8.85 4.79
C HIS A 102 -12.23 -9.66 3.49
N PRO A 103 -13.29 -9.44 2.70
CA PRO A 103 -13.47 -10.19 1.46
C PRO A 103 -12.30 -10.13 0.49
N ASN A 104 -11.54 -9.03 0.47
CA ASN A 104 -10.46 -8.85 -0.50
C ASN A 104 -9.07 -8.97 0.10
N VAL A 105 -8.95 -9.60 1.27
CA VAL A 105 -7.66 -9.82 1.93
C VAL A 105 -7.53 -11.31 2.25
N ASP A 106 -6.40 -11.92 1.85
CA ASP A 106 -6.17 -13.33 2.14
C ASP A 106 -5.47 -13.54 3.48
N LEU A 107 -5.21 -14.78 3.83
CA LEU A 107 -4.60 -15.15 5.11
C LEU A 107 -3.16 -14.64 5.25
N GLN A 108 -2.47 -14.41 4.14
CA GLN A 108 -1.12 -13.88 4.14
C GLN A 108 -1.09 -12.36 4.17
N GLY A 109 -2.24 -11.70 4.11
CA GLY A 109 -2.35 -10.25 4.09
C GLY A 109 -2.32 -9.63 2.70
N ASN A 110 -2.31 -10.45 1.64
CA ASN A 110 -2.37 -9.93 0.28
C ASN A 110 -3.71 -9.26 0.01
N ILE A 111 -3.68 -8.17 -0.73
CA ILE A 111 -4.84 -7.33 -0.97
C ILE A 111 -5.22 -7.37 -2.45
N CYS A 112 -6.48 -7.64 -2.73
CA CYS A 112 -7.01 -7.55 -4.09
C CYS A 112 -7.58 -6.14 -4.28
N LEU A 113 -6.77 -5.26 -4.84
CA LEU A 113 -7.14 -3.86 -5.08
C LEU A 113 -6.56 -3.43 -6.42
N ASP A 114 -7.42 -2.94 -7.30
CA ASP A 114 -7.07 -2.64 -8.68
C ASP A 114 -5.96 -1.61 -8.83
N ILE A 115 -5.93 -0.57 -7.99
CA ILE A 115 -4.89 0.47 -8.11
C ILE A 115 -3.50 -0.06 -7.77
N LEU A 116 -3.40 -1.19 -7.08
CA LEU A 116 -2.11 -1.82 -6.78
C LEU A 116 -1.64 -2.74 -7.90
N LYS A 117 -2.44 -2.90 -8.93
CA LYS A 117 -2.18 -3.79 -10.06
C LYS A 117 -2.28 -3.05 -11.38
N ASP A 118 -3.25 -3.40 -12.22
CA ASP A 118 -3.41 -2.87 -13.57
C ASP A 118 -3.93 -1.44 -13.62
N LYS A 119 -4.52 -0.95 -12.54
CA LYS A 119 -5.02 0.43 -12.47
C LYS A 119 -4.04 1.38 -11.77
N TRP A 120 -2.82 0.95 -11.53
CA TRP A 120 -1.81 1.82 -10.92
C TRP A 120 -1.51 3.02 -11.83
N SER A 121 -1.25 4.16 -11.21
CA SER A 121 -0.85 5.38 -11.90
C SER A 121 0.31 6.03 -11.17
N ALA A 122 1.26 6.59 -11.94
CA ALA A 122 2.37 7.32 -11.35
C ALA A 122 1.95 8.58 -10.61
N LEU A 123 0.69 8.99 -10.76
CA LEU A 123 0.12 10.12 -10.02
C LEU A 123 -0.24 9.75 -8.58
N TYR A 124 -0.34 8.46 -8.27
CA TYR A 124 -0.69 8.01 -6.94
C TYR A 124 0.52 8.07 -6.01
N ASP A 125 0.26 8.21 -4.72
CA ASP A 125 1.28 8.28 -3.69
C ASP A 125 0.88 7.40 -2.51
N VAL A 126 1.69 7.40 -1.45
CA VAL A 126 1.42 6.60 -0.25
C VAL A 126 0.08 6.97 0.36
N ARG A 127 -0.23 8.27 0.41
CA ARG A 127 -1.50 8.74 0.95
C ARG A 127 -2.68 8.16 0.18
N THR A 128 -2.62 8.22 -1.15
CA THR A 128 -3.66 7.66 -2.02
C THR A 128 -3.83 6.17 -1.76
N ILE A 129 -2.73 5.44 -1.64
CA ILE A 129 -2.76 4.00 -1.38
C ILE A 129 -3.46 3.70 -0.07
N LEU A 130 -3.05 4.37 1.01
CA LEU A 130 -3.62 4.12 2.34
C LEU A 130 -5.09 4.50 2.42
N LEU A 131 -5.48 5.62 1.81
CA LEU A 131 -6.88 6.04 1.78
C LEU A 131 -7.73 5.08 0.94
N SER A 132 -7.18 4.57 -0.15
CA SER A 132 -7.89 3.60 -0.98
C SER A 132 -8.12 2.28 -0.25
N ILE A 133 -7.14 1.83 0.53
CA ILE A 133 -7.28 0.60 1.33
C ILE A 133 -8.29 0.85 2.45
N GLN A 134 -8.23 2.01 3.10
CA GLN A 134 -9.21 2.36 4.12
C GLN A 134 -10.64 2.33 3.55
N SER A 135 -10.83 2.89 2.35
CA SER A 135 -12.12 2.84 1.67
C SER A 135 -12.55 1.42 1.33
N LEU A 136 -11.58 0.59 0.91
CA LEU A 136 -11.85 -0.82 0.59
C LEU A 136 -12.42 -1.57 1.80
N LEU A 137 -11.94 -1.25 3.01
CA LEU A 137 -12.45 -1.89 4.21
C LEU A 137 -13.96 -1.72 4.35
N GLY A 138 -14.47 -0.54 4.04
CA GLY A 138 -15.90 -0.26 4.14
C GLY A 138 -16.70 -0.62 2.90
N GLU A 139 -16.05 -0.80 1.77
CA GLU A 139 -16.70 -1.06 0.49
C GLU A 139 -15.97 -2.16 -0.29
N PRO A 140 -16.12 -3.42 0.14
CA PRO A 140 -15.40 -4.51 -0.51
C PRO A 140 -15.98 -4.86 -1.88
N ASN A 141 -15.14 -5.46 -2.71
CA ASN A 141 -15.59 -6.08 -3.95
C ASN A 141 -15.91 -7.55 -3.63
N THR A 142 -17.19 -7.88 -3.57
CA THR A 142 -17.64 -9.22 -3.19
C THR A 142 -17.75 -10.18 -4.37
N GLU A 143 -17.51 -9.72 -5.60
CA GLU A 143 -17.63 -10.57 -6.80
C GLU A 143 -16.46 -11.52 -6.97
N SER A 144 -15.25 -11.11 -6.58
CA SER A 144 -14.05 -11.94 -6.70
C SER A 144 -13.29 -11.95 -5.38
N PRO A 145 -13.87 -12.61 -4.35
CA PRO A 145 -13.27 -12.54 -3.02
C PRO A 145 -12.05 -13.44 -2.87
N LEU A 146 -11.14 -13.00 -2.02
CA LEU A 146 -10.02 -13.80 -1.54
C LEU A 146 -10.41 -14.54 -0.26
N ASN A 147 -11.41 -14.03 0.44
CA ASN A 147 -11.96 -14.64 1.65
C ASN A 147 -13.45 -14.83 1.44
N THR A 148 -13.85 -16.05 1.12
CA THR A 148 -15.25 -16.36 0.78
C THR A 148 -16.16 -16.26 1.99
N GLU A 149 -15.69 -16.62 3.18
CA GLU A 149 -16.46 -16.48 4.41
C GLU A 149 -16.83 -15.01 4.65
N ALA A 150 -15.87 -14.13 4.53
CA ALA A 150 -16.11 -12.69 4.71
C ALA A 150 -17.08 -12.15 3.67
N ALA A 151 -16.94 -12.60 2.41
CA ALA A 151 -17.82 -12.15 1.33
C ALA A 151 -19.28 -12.59 1.58
N GLU A 152 -19.48 -13.80 2.06
CA GLU A 152 -20.82 -14.29 2.37
C GLU A 152 -21.44 -13.57 3.56
N LEU A 153 -20.65 -13.37 4.61
CA LEU A 153 -21.13 -12.67 5.80
C LEU A 153 -21.40 -11.20 5.54
N TRP A 154 -20.79 -10.62 4.50
CA TRP A 154 -20.98 -9.20 4.19
C TRP A 154 -22.45 -8.83 4.02
N LYS A 155 -23.26 -9.76 3.57
CA LYS A 155 -24.71 -9.56 3.37
C LYS A 155 -25.46 -9.41 4.68
N ASN A 156 -24.88 -9.86 5.78
CA ASN A 156 -25.48 -9.77 7.12
C ASN A 156 -24.52 -8.99 8.01
N GLN A 157 -24.71 -7.68 8.09
CA GLN A 157 -23.78 -6.80 8.79
C GLN A 157 -23.62 -7.11 10.28
N PRO A 158 -24.67 -7.41 11.04
CA PRO A 158 -24.47 -7.81 12.42
C PRO A 158 -23.60 -9.05 12.59
N ALA A 159 -23.81 -10.07 11.76
CA ALA A 159 -23.02 -11.28 11.79
C ALA A 159 -21.59 -11.03 11.35
N TYR A 160 -21.42 -10.20 10.32
CA TYR A 160 -20.10 -9.80 9.84
C TYR A 160 -19.30 -9.10 10.92
N LYS A 161 -19.91 -8.11 11.55
CA LYS A 161 -19.24 -7.32 12.59
C LYS A 161 -18.82 -8.21 13.75
N LYS A 162 -19.68 -9.13 14.15
CA LYS A 162 -19.38 -10.07 15.23
C LYS A 162 -18.17 -10.93 14.90
N ARG A 163 -18.16 -11.51 13.68
CA ARG A 163 -17.07 -12.37 13.23
C ARG A 163 -15.77 -11.59 13.09
N LEU A 164 -15.86 -10.37 12.56
CA LEU A 164 -14.72 -9.48 12.42
C LEU A 164 -14.08 -9.17 13.78
N HIS A 165 -14.90 -8.81 14.77
CA HIS A 165 -14.41 -8.46 16.10
C HIS A 165 -13.83 -9.67 16.81
N GLU A 166 -14.38 -10.86 16.61
CA GLU A 166 -13.81 -12.09 17.16
C GLU A 166 -12.42 -12.36 16.59
N SER A 167 -12.27 -12.18 15.29
CA SER A 167 -10.99 -12.37 14.61
C SER A 167 -9.96 -11.36 15.10
N TYR A 168 -10.36 -10.11 15.23
CA TYR A 168 -9.47 -9.04 15.66
C TYR A 168 -9.04 -9.24 17.13
N ALA A 169 -9.98 -9.60 18.00
CA ALA A 169 -9.71 -9.85 19.41
C ALA A 169 -8.75 -11.03 19.61
N LYS A 170 -8.91 -12.06 18.79
CA LYS A 170 -8.04 -13.24 18.83
C LYS A 170 -6.61 -12.86 18.48
N HIS A 171 -6.43 -12.00 17.47
CA HIS A 171 -5.11 -11.51 17.09
C HIS A 171 -4.50 -10.67 18.22
N THR A 172 -5.29 -9.78 18.83
CA THR A 172 -4.83 -8.91 19.91
C THR A 172 -4.36 -9.73 21.12
N LYS A 173 -5.11 -10.77 21.47
CA LYS A 173 -4.72 -11.67 22.57
C LYS A 173 -3.41 -12.38 22.28
N SER A 174 -3.22 -12.82 21.03
CA SER A 174 -2.00 -13.49 20.63
C SER A 174 -0.78 -12.57 20.79
N GLN A 175 -0.96 -11.29 20.56
CA GLN A 175 0.11 -10.32 20.69
C GLN A 175 0.44 -9.98 22.14
N GLU A 176 -0.54 -10.07 23.01
CA GLU A 176 -0.35 -9.81 24.44
C GLU A 176 0.35 -10.95 25.16
N SER A 177 0.24 -12.15 24.65
CA SER A 177 0.92 -13.30 25.23
C SER A 177 2.26 -13.55 24.57
#